data_4fbfa336eefabb367abb6382c58cab96
#
_entry.id   4fbfa336eefabb367abb6382c58cab96
#
_cell.length_a   1.000
_cell.length_b   1.000
_cell.length_c   1.000
_cell.angle_alpha   90.00
_cell.angle_beta   90.00
_cell.angle_gamma   90.00
#
_symmetry.space_group_name_H-M   'P 1'
#
loop_
_entity.id
_entity.type
_entity.pdbx_description
1 polymer ?
#
loop_
_entity_poly.entity_id
_entity_poly.type
_entity_poly.pdbx_seq_one_letter_code
_entity_poly.pdbx_strand_id
1 'polypeptide(L)'
;NTKTKNNLEKLNMKNIYFKGNIKLIDKIDDEKIINNNEDFLLNNRFWFAASTHKEEDIFCLKTHLELKKKFRDIVTIIAPRHVERSIRIYDLFKKLNLNVQILNNNQAISRENEIIIINQFGVLQNYYKYAKSVFIGKSTIKKLQNEGGQNPIEAAKLNCKIYHGPYIYNFEDIY
;
A
#
# COMPACT_ATOMS: atom_id res chain seq x y z
N ASN A 1 -4.86 -12.58 -16.83
CA ASN A 1 -3.81 -11.97 -17.63
C ASN A 1 -3.43 -12.90 -18.79
N THR A 2 -2.63 -12.42 -19.73
CA THR A 2 -2.15 -13.15 -20.91
C THR A 2 -1.46 -14.46 -20.53
N LYS A 3 -0.65 -14.46 -19.47
CA LYS A 3 0.07 -15.64 -18.98
C LYS A 3 -0.89 -16.73 -18.48
N THR A 4 -1.95 -16.35 -17.77
CA THR A 4 -3.01 -17.28 -17.35
C THR A 4 -3.70 -17.90 -18.55
N LYS A 5 -4.06 -17.09 -19.58
CA LYS A 5 -4.63 -17.58 -20.83
C LYS A 5 -3.72 -18.64 -21.48
N ASN A 6 -2.43 -18.31 -21.67
CA ASN A 6 -1.46 -19.22 -22.27
C ASN A 6 -1.31 -20.53 -21.47
N ASN A 7 -1.36 -20.47 -20.15
CA ASN A 7 -1.29 -21.67 -19.31
C ASN A 7 -2.53 -22.55 -19.47
N LEU A 8 -3.72 -21.95 -19.55
CA LEU A 8 -4.98 -22.68 -19.77
C LEU A 8 -5.02 -23.31 -21.18
N GLU A 9 -4.52 -22.63 -22.21
CA GLU A 9 -4.39 -23.18 -23.55
C GLU A 9 -3.45 -24.39 -23.59
N LYS A 10 -2.34 -24.37 -22.85
CA LYS A 10 -1.45 -25.53 -22.69
C LYS A 10 -2.13 -26.73 -22.02
N LEU A 11 -3.16 -26.50 -21.23
CA LEU A 11 -4.02 -27.53 -20.65
C LEU A 11 -5.17 -27.97 -21.57
N ASN A 12 -5.08 -27.66 -22.89
CA ASN A 12 -6.08 -27.96 -23.92
C ASN A 12 -7.46 -27.33 -23.67
N MET A 13 -7.56 -26.26 -22.87
CA MET A 13 -8.80 -25.51 -22.76
C MET A 13 -9.02 -24.68 -24.01
N LYS A 14 -10.24 -24.70 -24.56
CA LYS A 14 -10.62 -23.99 -25.77
C LYS A 14 -11.48 -22.76 -25.44
N ASN A 15 -11.60 -21.84 -26.40
CA ASN A 15 -12.45 -20.64 -26.33
C ASN A 15 -12.11 -19.72 -25.15
N ILE A 16 -10.82 -19.54 -24.86
CA ILE A 16 -10.32 -18.66 -23.81
C ILE A 16 -10.00 -17.30 -24.39
N TYR A 17 -10.65 -16.26 -23.88
CA TYR A 17 -10.44 -14.88 -24.29
C TYR A 17 -9.93 -14.03 -23.15
N PHE A 18 -8.86 -13.28 -23.37
CA PHE A 18 -8.41 -12.23 -22.45
C PHE A 18 -9.00 -10.89 -22.90
N LYS A 19 -9.89 -10.32 -22.11
CA LYS A 19 -10.59 -9.05 -22.40
C LYS A 19 -9.98 -7.85 -21.65
N GLY A 20 -8.78 -7.99 -21.13
CA GLY A 20 -8.14 -6.98 -20.29
C GLY A 20 -8.51 -7.10 -18.81
N ASN A 21 -8.12 -6.11 -18.03
CA ASN A 21 -8.39 -6.07 -16.59
C ASN A 21 -9.60 -5.17 -16.31
N ILE A 22 -10.71 -5.76 -15.86
CA ILE A 22 -11.97 -5.05 -15.58
C ILE A 22 -11.80 -3.89 -14.57
N LYS A 23 -10.84 -4.00 -13.65
CA LYS A 23 -10.52 -2.93 -12.68
C LYS A 23 -10.01 -1.64 -13.32
N LEU A 24 -9.54 -1.70 -14.58
CA LEU A 24 -9.15 -0.49 -15.33
C LEU A 24 -10.37 0.33 -15.75
N ILE A 25 -11.52 -0.32 -15.94
CA ILE A 25 -12.75 0.32 -16.41
C ILE A 25 -13.46 1.06 -15.27
N ASP A 26 -13.39 0.55 -14.04
CA ASP A 26 -14.04 1.15 -12.88
C ASP A 26 -13.54 2.59 -12.69
N LYS A 27 -14.47 3.53 -12.62
CA LYS A 27 -14.14 4.93 -12.25
C LYS A 27 -14.11 5.04 -10.73
N ILE A 28 -13.10 5.73 -10.22
CA ILE A 28 -13.07 6.16 -8.82
C ILE A 28 -13.65 7.57 -8.80
N ASP A 29 -14.71 7.75 -8.03
CA ASP A 29 -15.27 9.05 -7.74
C ASP A 29 -14.59 9.58 -6.47
N ASP A 30 -13.55 10.38 -6.66
CA ASP A 30 -12.73 10.89 -5.57
C ASP A 30 -13.46 11.90 -4.67
N GLU A 31 -14.52 12.53 -5.17
CA GLU A 31 -15.37 13.42 -4.36
C GLU A 31 -16.13 12.62 -3.27
N LYS A 32 -16.44 11.36 -3.52
CA LYS A 32 -17.10 10.48 -2.54
C LYS A 32 -16.15 9.85 -1.53
N ILE A 33 -14.84 9.98 -1.73
CA ILE A 33 -13.86 9.46 -0.77
C ILE A 33 -13.78 10.41 0.42
N ILE A 34 -14.25 9.96 1.57
CA ILE A 34 -14.24 10.69 2.83
C ILE A 34 -13.19 10.08 3.77
N ASN A 35 -12.41 10.93 4.43
CA ASN A 35 -11.48 10.53 5.47
C ASN A 35 -11.59 11.48 6.68
N ASN A 36 -11.90 10.94 7.85
CA ASN A 36 -12.03 11.74 9.07
C ASN A 36 -10.72 12.43 9.49
N ASN A 37 -9.59 12.05 8.88
CA ASN A 37 -8.28 12.64 9.10
C ASN A 37 -7.82 13.51 7.92
N GLU A 38 -8.74 14.01 7.09
CA GLU A 38 -8.44 14.81 5.89
C GLU A 38 -7.53 15.99 6.21
N ASP A 39 -7.87 16.77 7.26
CA ASP A 39 -7.06 17.93 7.69
C ASP A 39 -5.62 17.52 8.00
N PHE A 40 -5.42 16.42 8.70
CA PHE A 40 -4.09 15.88 8.98
C PHE A 40 -3.35 15.51 7.68
N LEU A 41 -4.03 14.79 6.77
CA LEU A 41 -3.44 14.29 5.54
C LEU A 41 -3.08 15.41 4.55
N LEU A 42 -3.85 16.48 4.51
CA LEU A 42 -3.57 17.66 3.66
C LEU A 42 -2.41 18.50 4.19
N ASN A 43 -2.30 18.65 5.51
CA ASN A 43 -1.37 19.58 6.15
C ASN A 43 -0.05 18.94 6.59
N ASN A 44 0.13 17.62 6.46
CA ASN A 44 1.35 16.94 6.84
C ASN A 44 2.05 16.28 5.65
N ARG A 45 3.37 16.24 5.71
CA ARG A 45 4.17 15.50 4.74
C ARG A 45 4.17 14.03 5.10
N PHE A 46 3.64 13.19 4.24
CA PHE A 46 3.66 11.75 4.46
C PHE A 46 3.92 10.95 3.19
N TRP A 47 4.31 9.71 3.36
CA TRP A 47 4.27 8.69 2.34
C TRP A 47 3.47 7.49 2.84
N PHE A 48 2.89 6.74 1.92
CA PHE A 48 1.97 5.66 2.24
C PHE A 48 2.49 4.32 1.78
N ALA A 49 2.63 3.35 2.69
CA ALA A 49 2.99 1.97 2.40
C ALA A 49 1.73 1.11 2.42
N ALA A 50 1.22 0.77 1.24
CA ALA A 50 -0.05 0.10 1.06
C ALA A 50 0.12 -1.41 0.87
N SER A 51 -0.72 -2.20 1.54
CA SER A 51 -0.77 -3.67 1.44
C SER A 51 0.57 -4.36 1.74
N THR A 52 1.28 -3.89 2.76
CA THR A 52 2.58 -4.44 3.14
C THR A 52 2.45 -5.87 3.68
N HIS A 53 3.45 -6.69 3.39
CA HIS A 53 3.58 -8.06 3.86
C HIS A 53 4.68 -8.18 4.93
N LYS A 54 4.76 -9.36 5.57
CA LYS A 54 5.84 -9.68 6.50
C LYS A 54 7.19 -9.46 5.79
N GLU A 55 8.17 -8.92 6.50
CA GLU A 55 9.51 -8.50 6.05
C GLU A 55 9.52 -7.09 5.41
N GLU A 56 8.44 -6.60 4.80
CA GLU A 56 8.36 -5.22 4.30
C GLU A 56 8.22 -4.18 5.41
N ASP A 57 7.88 -4.60 6.63
CA ASP A 57 7.86 -3.71 7.81
C ASP A 57 9.24 -3.12 8.09
N ILE A 58 10.29 -3.95 7.96
CA ILE A 58 11.69 -3.51 8.13
C ILE A 58 12.09 -2.56 6.99
N PHE A 59 11.61 -2.82 5.76
CA PHE A 59 11.82 -1.90 4.65
C PHE A 59 11.16 -0.54 4.93
N CYS A 60 9.90 -0.53 5.38
CA CYS A 60 9.19 0.70 5.75
C CYS A 60 9.92 1.46 6.86
N LEU A 61 10.39 0.75 7.90
CA LEU A 61 11.17 1.32 8.99
C LEU A 61 12.45 2.00 8.49
N LYS A 62 13.26 1.29 7.71
CA LYS A 62 14.50 1.85 7.14
C LYS A 62 14.22 3.06 6.26
N THR A 63 13.19 2.99 5.43
CA THR A 63 12.77 4.10 4.57
C THR A 63 12.36 5.31 5.41
N HIS A 64 11.57 5.12 6.48
CA HIS A 64 11.23 6.20 7.40
C HIS A 64 12.46 6.86 8.00
N LEU A 65 13.39 6.09 8.55
CA LEU A 65 14.61 6.60 9.18
C LEU A 65 15.49 7.38 8.19
N GLU A 66 15.61 6.91 6.93
CA GLU A 66 16.35 7.62 5.89
C GLU A 66 15.65 8.93 5.47
N LEU A 67 14.33 8.89 5.31
CA LEU A 67 13.56 10.09 4.98
C LEU A 67 13.61 11.13 6.11
N LYS A 68 13.57 10.70 7.37
CA LYS A 68 13.63 11.57 8.54
C LYS A 68 14.94 12.37 8.63
N LYS A 69 16.05 11.88 8.06
CA LYS A 69 17.31 12.64 7.96
C LYS A 69 17.17 13.91 7.12
N LYS A 70 16.28 13.88 6.10
CA LYS A 70 16.03 14.99 5.18
C LYS A 70 14.80 15.81 5.55
N PHE A 71 13.78 15.15 6.06
CA PHE A 71 12.47 15.72 6.37
C PHE A 71 12.10 15.33 7.80
N ARG A 72 12.37 16.21 8.75
CA ARG A 72 12.15 15.94 10.18
C ARG A 72 10.69 15.71 10.54
N ASP A 73 9.78 16.28 9.75
CA ASP A 73 8.33 16.24 9.87
C ASP A 73 7.65 15.09 9.10
N ILE A 74 8.46 14.18 8.54
CA ILE A 74 7.90 13.08 7.71
C ILE A 74 7.07 12.11 8.53
N VAL A 75 5.88 11.82 8.08
CA VAL A 75 5.02 10.78 8.60
C VAL A 75 5.02 9.56 7.68
N THR A 76 5.06 8.38 8.24
CA THR A 76 4.90 7.12 7.52
C THR A 76 3.57 6.50 7.87
N ILE A 77 2.70 6.31 6.88
CA ILE A 77 1.43 5.62 7.05
C ILE A 77 1.58 4.22 6.46
N ILE A 78 1.26 3.19 7.24
CA ILE A 78 1.39 1.78 6.85
C ILE A 78 0.02 1.11 6.92
N ALA A 79 -0.45 0.54 5.81
CA ALA A 79 -1.61 -0.34 5.79
C ALA A 79 -1.15 -1.77 5.51
N PRO A 80 -1.02 -2.63 6.53
CA PRO A 80 -0.64 -4.01 6.33
C PRO A 80 -1.76 -4.76 5.57
N ARG A 81 -1.38 -5.69 4.68
CA ARG A 81 -2.34 -6.56 3.98
C ARG A 81 -3.16 -7.40 4.94
N HIS A 82 -2.57 -7.77 6.06
CA HIS A 82 -3.15 -8.54 7.15
C HIS A 82 -3.13 -7.68 8.40
N VAL A 83 -4.29 -7.15 8.78
CA VAL A 83 -4.43 -6.17 9.89
C VAL A 83 -4.05 -6.73 11.24
N GLU A 84 -4.15 -8.04 11.45
CA GLU A 84 -3.69 -8.75 12.66
C GLU A 84 -2.19 -8.56 12.94
N ARG A 85 -1.43 -8.08 11.94
CA ARG A 85 0.00 -7.77 12.11
C ARG A 85 0.27 -6.39 12.73
N SER A 86 -0.77 -5.57 12.87
CA SER A 86 -0.63 -4.17 13.34
C SER A 86 0.10 -4.07 14.68
N ILE A 87 -0.21 -4.94 15.63
CA ILE A 87 0.45 -4.97 16.96
C ILE A 87 1.95 -5.29 16.79
N ARG A 88 2.29 -6.29 16.00
CA ARG A 88 3.68 -6.67 15.77
C ARG A 88 4.49 -5.55 15.09
N ILE A 89 3.88 -4.84 14.15
CA ILE A 89 4.51 -3.68 13.48
C ILE A 89 4.71 -2.56 14.50
N TYR A 90 3.70 -2.29 15.32
CA TYR A 90 3.77 -1.32 16.41
C TYR A 90 4.95 -1.61 17.35
N ASP A 91 5.07 -2.84 17.84
CA ASP A 91 6.14 -3.25 18.75
C ASP A 91 7.53 -3.09 18.11
N LEU A 92 7.65 -3.41 16.81
CA LEU A 92 8.89 -3.25 16.06
C LEU A 92 9.36 -1.79 16.03
N PHE A 93 8.47 -0.86 15.78
CA PHE A 93 8.81 0.56 15.68
C PHE A 93 9.00 1.19 17.06
N LYS A 94 8.20 0.79 18.07
CA LYS A 94 8.34 1.25 19.46
C LYS A 94 9.69 0.91 20.08
N LYS A 95 10.28 -0.23 19.74
CA LYS A 95 11.63 -0.62 20.20
C LYS A 95 12.72 0.36 19.79
N LEU A 96 12.47 1.21 18.80
CA LEU A 96 13.38 2.26 18.35
C LEU A 96 12.98 3.65 18.86
N ASN A 97 12.13 3.72 19.87
CA ASN A 97 11.63 4.96 20.48
C ASN A 97 10.90 5.88 19.49
N LEU A 98 10.31 5.32 18.42
CA LEU A 98 9.46 6.08 17.50
C LEU A 98 8.06 6.29 18.11
N ASN A 99 7.45 7.42 17.76
CA ASN A 99 6.06 7.69 18.13
C ASN A 99 5.13 7.01 17.13
N VAL A 100 4.40 6.00 17.59
CA VAL A 100 3.59 5.10 16.76
C VAL A 100 2.15 5.08 17.23
N GLN A 101 1.21 5.14 16.31
CA GLN A 101 -0.22 4.95 16.56
C GLN A 101 -0.75 3.79 15.72
N ILE A 102 -1.50 2.88 16.34
CA ILE A 102 -2.41 1.99 15.62
C ILE A 102 -3.73 2.73 15.44
N LEU A 103 -4.12 2.97 14.21
CA LEU A 103 -5.33 3.71 13.87
C LEU A 103 -6.47 2.74 13.59
N ASN A 104 -7.44 2.70 14.50
CA ASN A 104 -8.68 1.95 14.33
C ASN A 104 -9.76 2.83 13.69
N ASN A 105 -10.91 2.19 13.37
CA ASN A 105 -12.03 2.88 12.74
C ASN A 105 -12.47 4.12 13.55
N ASN A 106 -12.73 5.20 12.85
CA ASN A 106 -13.20 6.49 13.41
C ASN A 106 -12.25 7.18 14.41
N GLN A 107 -11.00 6.75 14.52
CA GLN A 107 -10.03 7.44 15.35
C GLN A 107 -9.37 8.60 14.61
N ALA A 108 -9.05 9.65 15.35
CA ALA A 108 -8.22 10.74 14.86
C ALA A 108 -6.72 10.36 14.91
N ILE A 109 -5.98 10.81 13.91
CA ILE A 109 -4.52 10.75 13.93
C ILE A 109 -4.00 11.80 14.90
N SER A 110 -3.21 11.37 15.86
CA SER A 110 -2.59 12.23 16.86
C SER A 110 -1.28 12.79 16.32
N ARG A 111 -1.12 14.12 16.40
CA ARG A 111 -0.06 14.87 15.69
C ARG A 111 1.36 14.56 16.14
N GLU A 112 1.54 14.02 17.34
CA GLU A 112 2.84 13.62 17.88
C GLU A 112 3.38 12.33 17.25
N ASN A 113 2.54 11.57 16.55
CA ASN A 113 2.94 10.30 15.94
C ASN A 113 3.56 10.50 14.56
N GLU A 114 4.68 9.85 14.35
CA GLU A 114 5.41 9.84 13.09
C GLU A 114 5.17 8.57 12.27
N ILE A 115 4.61 7.54 12.91
CA ILE A 115 4.21 6.28 12.29
C ILE A 115 2.75 6.01 12.59
N ILE A 116 1.95 5.83 11.53
CA ILE A 116 0.53 5.50 11.64
C ILE A 116 0.31 4.13 11.00
N ILE A 117 -0.21 3.18 11.77
CA ILE A 117 -0.51 1.83 11.30
C ILE A 117 -2.02 1.69 11.15
N ILE A 118 -2.49 1.51 9.92
CA ILE A 118 -3.92 1.37 9.63
C ILE A 118 -4.38 -0.04 10.01
N ASN A 119 -5.29 -0.12 10.97
CA ASN A 119 -5.87 -1.39 11.44
C ASN A 119 -7.29 -1.57 10.90
N GLN A 120 -7.44 -1.45 9.57
CA GLN A 120 -8.74 -1.53 8.89
C GLN A 120 -8.59 -2.13 7.50
N PHE A 121 -9.63 -2.85 7.04
CA PHE A 121 -9.75 -3.32 5.67
C PHE A 121 -10.57 -2.36 4.80
N GLY A 122 -10.28 -2.34 3.49
CA GLY A 122 -11.11 -1.65 2.49
C GLY A 122 -10.96 -0.13 2.45
N VAL A 123 -9.99 0.44 3.17
CA VAL A 123 -9.85 1.90 3.34
C VAL A 123 -8.69 2.52 2.54
N LEU A 124 -8.02 1.78 1.67
CA LEU A 124 -6.82 2.26 0.98
C LEU A 124 -7.08 3.52 0.15
N GLN A 125 -8.23 3.59 -0.52
CA GLN A 125 -8.61 4.76 -1.34
C GLN A 125 -8.68 6.03 -0.50
N ASN A 126 -9.08 5.93 0.78
CA ASN A 126 -9.17 7.06 1.71
C ASN A 126 -7.81 7.68 2.02
N TYR A 127 -6.72 6.97 1.73
CA TYR A 127 -5.34 7.46 1.88
C TYR A 127 -4.68 7.76 0.54
N TYR A 128 -4.97 6.98 -0.51
CA TYR A 128 -4.47 7.25 -1.86
C TYR A 128 -4.86 8.65 -2.35
N LYS A 129 -6.08 9.10 -2.07
CA LYS A 129 -6.58 10.44 -2.43
C LYS A 129 -5.63 11.56 -2.00
N TYR A 130 -4.95 11.41 -0.86
CA TYR A 130 -4.08 12.43 -0.27
C TYR A 130 -2.59 12.13 -0.42
N ALA A 131 -2.24 10.89 -0.77
CA ALA A 131 -0.86 10.43 -0.83
C ALA A 131 -0.17 10.84 -2.13
N LYS A 132 0.90 11.65 -2.04
CA LYS A 132 1.75 11.98 -3.20
C LYS A 132 2.65 10.80 -3.61
N SER A 133 3.08 9.99 -2.64
CA SER A 133 4.01 8.87 -2.82
C SER A 133 3.48 7.62 -2.12
N VAL A 134 3.38 6.54 -2.87
CA VAL A 134 2.84 5.27 -2.39
C VAL A 134 3.80 4.14 -2.70
N PHE A 135 4.13 3.34 -1.71
CA PHE A 135 4.78 2.04 -1.89
C PHE A 135 3.72 0.94 -1.93
N ILE A 136 3.72 0.14 -2.98
CA ILE A 136 2.83 -1.02 -3.11
C ILE A 136 3.55 -2.28 -2.64
N GLY A 137 3.06 -2.87 -1.57
CA GLY A 137 3.66 -4.04 -0.92
C GLY A 137 3.56 -5.35 -1.70
N LYS A 138 4.04 -6.44 -1.08
CA LYS A 138 4.24 -7.77 -1.69
C LYS A 138 5.17 -7.73 -2.91
N SER A 139 6.05 -6.76 -2.98
CA SER A 139 6.87 -6.49 -4.16
C SER A 139 8.38 -6.58 -3.91
N THR A 140 8.80 -6.65 -2.63
CA THR A 140 10.23 -6.70 -2.26
C THR A 140 10.67 -8.06 -1.71
N ILE A 141 9.75 -8.99 -1.51
CA ILE A 141 10.01 -10.27 -0.83
C ILE A 141 10.40 -11.33 -1.85
N LYS A 142 11.67 -11.70 -1.89
CA LYS A 142 12.22 -12.69 -2.84
C LYS A 142 11.49 -14.03 -2.82
N LYS A 143 11.08 -14.51 -1.64
CA LYS A 143 10.33 -15.76 -1.49
C LYS A 143 8.98 -15.74 -2.21
N LEU A 144 8.42 -14.56 -2.48
CA LEU A 144 7.14 -14.35 -3.15
C LEU A 144 7.31 -13.92 -4.62
N GLN A 145 8.48 -14.11 -5.22
CA GLN A 145 8.79 -13.63 -6.57
C GLN A 145 7.80 -14.14 -7.65
N ASN A 146 7.25 -15.34 -7.49
CA ASN A 146 6.30 -15.96 -8.42
C ASN A 146 4.82 -15.66 -8.12
N GLU A 147 4.55 -14.88 -7.07
CA GLU A 147 3.22 -14.47 -6.64
C GLU A 147 3.21 -13.03 -6.10
N GLY A 148 4.28 -12.29 -6.32
CA GLY A 148 4.48 -10.94 -5.83
C GLY A 148 3.60 -9.91 -6.51
N GLY A 149 3.60 -8.72 -5.93
CA GLY A 149 2.82 -7.57 -6.37
C GLY A 149 1.40 -7.53 -5.79
N GLN A 150 1.00 -6.33 -5.44
CA GLN A 150 -0.38 -5.96 -5.14
C GLN A 150 -0.89 -5.02 -6.23
N ASN A 151 -2.21 -4.80 -6.27
CA ASN A 151 -2.85 -4.02 -7.31
C ASN A 151 -2.50 -2.52 -7.22
N PRO A 152 -1.83 -1.92 -8.23
CA PRO A 152 -1.50 -0.49 -8.22
C PRO A 152 -2.59 0.41 -8.81
N ILE A 153 -3.65 -0.17 -9.41
CA ILE A 153 -4.61 0.56 -10.25
C ILE A 153 -5.30 1.69 -9.48
N GLU A 154 -5.72 1.45 -8.24
CA GLU A 154 -6.40 2.48 -7.44
C GLU A 154 -5.48 3.66 -7.11
N ALA A 155 -4.23 3.37 -6.73
CA ALA A 155 -3.22 4.40 -6.48
C ALA A 155 -2.92 5.20 -7.76
N ALA A 156 -2.82 4.53 -8.92
CA ALA A 156 -2.59 5.18 -10.21
C ALA A 156 -3.76 6.09 -10.61
N LYS A 157 -5.01 5.62 -10.43
CA LYS A 157 -6.21 6.42 -10.73
C LYS A 157 -6.34 7.66 -9.85
N LEU A 158 -5.79 7.63 -8.65
CA LEU A 158 -5.75 8.76 -7.71
C LEU A 158 -4.43 9.56 -7.80
N ASN A 159 -3.72 9.44 -8.94
CA ASN A 159 -2.53 10.22 -9.29
C ASN A 159 -1.35 10.09 -8.30
N CYS A 160 -1.26 8.97 -7.57
CA CYS A 160 -0.13 8.72 -6.69
C CYS A 160 1.13 8.39 -7.50
N LYS A 161 2.29 8.88 -7.06
CA LYS A 161 3.58 8.38 -7.53
C LYS A 161 3.84 7.02 -6.89
N ILE A 162 3.86 5.97 -7.72
CA ILE A 162 3.93 4.59 -7.27
C ILE A 162 5.38 4.12 -7.22
N TYR A 163 5.75 3.52 -6.09
CA TYR A 163 6.99 2.80 -5.87
C TYR A 163 6.70 1.34 -5.58
N HIS A 164 7.51 0.43 -6.09
CA HIS A 164 7.39 -1.00 -5.88
C HIS A 164 8.76 -1.67 -5.94
N GLY A 165 8.85 -2.90 -5.42
CA GLY A 165 10.02 -3.75 -5.59
C GLY A 165 9.99 -4.51 -6.93
N PRO A 166 10.99 -5.37 -7.17
CA PRO A 166 11.13 -6.08 -8.45
C PRO A 166 10.13 -7.24 -8.64
N TYR A 167 9.42 -7.66 -7.60
CA TYR A 167 8.56 -8.84 -7.64
C TYR A 167 7.10 -8.46 -7.82
N ILE A 168 6.65 -8.32 -9.08
CA ILE A 168 5.31 -7.84 -9.48
C ILE A 168 4.53 -8.86 -10.31
N TYR A 169 4.90 -10.13 -10.24
CA TYR A 169 4.39 -11.23 -11.07
C TYR A 169 2.88 -11.21 -11.32
N ASN A 170 2.07 -10.97 -10.27
CA ASN A 170 0.61 -10.97 -10.41
C ASN A 170 0.05 -9.78 -11.19
N PHE A 171 0.84 -8.73 -11.36
CA PHE A 171 0.44 -7.47 -11.98
C PHE A 171 1.43 -6.98 -13.04
N GLU A 172 2.25 -7.88 -13.58
CA GLU A 172 3.28 -7.55 -14.58
C GLU A 172 2.70 -6.80 -15.79
N ASP A 173 1.48 -7.18 -16.24
CA ASP A 173 0.79 -6.52 -17.36
C ASP A 173 0.26 -5.09 -16.99
N ILE A 174 0.31 -4.71 -15.73
CA ILE A 174 -0.23 -3.43 -15.24
C ILE A 174 0.90 -2.43 -14.93
N TYR A 175 1.99 -2.91 -14.36
CA TYR A 175 3.18 -2.09 -14.06
C TYR A 175 3.97 -1.75 -15.32
#